data_21741feda6c00817998c85c4ed7eb3fe
#
_entry.id   21741feda6c00817998c85c4ed7eb3fe
#
_cell.length_a   1.000
_cell.length_b   1.000
_cell.length_c   1.000
_cell.angle_alpha   90.00
_cell.angle_beta   90.00
_cell.angle_gamma   90.00
#
_symmetry.space_group_name_H-M   'P 1'
#
loop_
_entity.id
_entity.type
_entity.pdbx_description
1 polymer ?
#
loop_
_entity_poly.entity_id
_entity_poly.type
_entity_poly.pdbx_seq_one_letter_code
_entity_poly.pdbx_strand_id
1 'polypeptide(L)'
;MGLAGCGVPPPPPAPPELLAADGVERVLVDREDYAAELRSFRASALTLGAALLVDGGDGANGNVVSSPGSLLIALAMLRAGATGGTAAEMDSILQFPAEKRDEAMNSVLRSLEKFDGDPGTVDEDNPPRKPVMHSANGLFVDKDVPTGQSFLDTLARHYGSGVYPVDFSDEGTTKPAIDAWVNRNTGGRIKEAPAQYDPDNTFSLLNSLYFASAWSTPFDPNDTSDLPFTTAAGEEIAVPAMHNELRMKYAEGIGWKGVDLPYADGFVMRLVLPAETAAPDGTAASADTPAPAAFGAEKLTEIADTFDTARPASVQIQLPRWDHRSSFDLRKVFDALGLETMLGTTEDFNNIQPQMMITQAAQAANITVAEKGTIAAAVTQINGMATSAPPEPERTIHFDRPFHYQIIHVESGLPLFLGTMADPR
;
A
#
# COMPACT_ATOMS: atom_id res chain seq x y z
N MET A 1 51.05 -28.13 -0.78
CA MET A 1 50.24 -27.18 -1.58
C MET A 1 48.83 -27.71 -1.60
N GLY A 2 47.94 -27.16 -0.74
CA GLY A 2 46.53 -27.51 -0.72
C GLY A 2 45.79 -26.62 -1.72
N LEU A 3 45.11 -27.23 -2.67
CA LEU A 3 44.17 -26.54 -3.56
C LEU A 3 42.93 -26.15 -2.73
N ALA A 4 42.79 -24.86 -2.44
CA ALA A 4 41.55 -24.31 -1.96
C ALA A 4 40.54 -24.38 -3.09
N GLY A 5 39.58 -25.30 -3.03
CA GLY A 5 38.43 -25.34 -3.93
C GLY A 5 37.60 -24.11 -3.69
N CYS A 6 37.48 -23.21 -4.71
CA CYS A 6 36.44 -22.19 -4.76
C CYS A 6 35.09 -22.92 -4.87
N GLY A 7 34.45 -23.16 -3.74
CA GLY A 7 33.05 -23.61 -3.73
C GLY A 7 32.19 -22.52 -4.37
N VAL A 8 31.47 -22.88 -5.44
CA VAL A 8 30.40 -22.02 -5.96
C VAL A 8 29.39 -21.85 -4.83
N PRO A 9 28.99 -20.63 -4.46
CA PRO A 9 27.97 -20.45 -3.45
C PRO A 9 26.68 -21.19 -3.87
N PRO A 10 25.92 -21.77 -2.93
CA PRO A 10 24.68 -22.44 -3.24
C PRO A 10 23.74 -21.46 -3.95
N PRO A 11 22.92 -21.94 -4.87
CA PRO A 11 21.91 -21.08 -5.51
C PRO A 11 21.01 -20.47 -4.43
N PRO A 12 20.50 -19.26 -4.64
CA PRO A 12 19.55 -18.63 -3.71
C PRO A 12 18.33 -19.55 -3.54
N PRO A 13 17.72 -19.60 -2.34
CA PRO A 13 16.53 -20.39 -2.08
C PRO A 13 15.42 -19.98 -3.04
N ALA A 14 14.67 -20.96 -3.53
CA ALA A 14 13.50 -20.71 -4.38
C ALA A 14 12.29 -20.32 -3.50
N PRO A 15 11.41 -19.41 -3.96
CA PRO A 15 10.14 -19.15 -3.28
C PRO A 15 9.26 -20.40 -3.31
N PRO A 16 8.33 -20.59 -2.34
CA PRO A 16 7.45 -21.74 -2.32
C PRO A 16 6.49 -21.70 -3.52
N GLU A 17 6.07 -22.89 -3.97
CA GLU A 17 5.14 -23.02 -5.08
C GLU A 17 3.69 -22.76 -4.64
N LEU A 18 2.91 -22.12 -5.53
CA LEU A 18 1.51 -21.85 -5.30
C LEU A 18 0.69 -23.12 -5.48
N LEU A 19 -0.09 -23.50 -4.46
CA LEU A 19 -1.13 -24.52 -4.56
C LEU A 19 -2.47 -23.84 -4.92
N ALA A 20 -2.95 -24.06 -6.11
CA ALA A 20 -4.25 -23.58 -6.60
C ALA A 20 -5.14 -24.76 -7.02
N ALA A 21 -6.44 -24.51 -7.19
CA ALA A 21 -7.36 -25.52 -7.68
C ALA A 21 -7.12 -25.80 -9.17
N ASP A 22 -6.98 -27.09 -9.50
CA ASP A 22 -6.82 -27.53 -10.88
C ASP A 22 -8.15 -27.45 -11.65
N GLY A 23 -8.09 -26.96 -12.91
CA GLY A 23 -9.24 -26.95 -13.82
C GLY A 23 -10.35 -25.96 -13.45
N VAL A 24 -10.13 -25.07 -12.49
CA VAL A 24 -11.06 -23.98 -12.13
C VAL A 24 -10.69 -22.72 -12.91
N GLU A 25 -11.56 -22.32 -13.84
CA GLU A 25 -11.39 -21.07 -14.59
C GLU A 25 -11.88 -19.87 -13.77
N ARG A 26 -11.17 -18.75 -13.89
CA ARG A 26 -11.57 -17.50 -13.26
C ARG A 26 -12.83 -16.93 -13.92
N VAL A 27 -13.77 -16.50 -13.10
CA VAL A 27 -15.04 -15.91 -13.58
C VAL A 27 -14.75 -14.54 -14.21
N LEU A 28 -15.42 -14.27 -15.33
CA LEU A 28 -15.45 -12.94 -15.93
C LEU A 28 -16.64 -12.17 -15.36
N VAL A 29 -16.37 -11.03 -14.74
CA VAL A 29 -17.38 -10.16 -14.12
C VAL A 29 -17.26 -8.73 -14.67
N ASP A 30 -18.39 -8.05 -14.77
CA ASP A 30 -18.45 -6.65 -15.17
C ASP A 30 -18.46 -5.77 -13.92
N ARG A 31 -17.59 -4.76 -13.89
CA ARG A 31 -17.44 -3.84 -12.74
C ARG A 31 -18.70 -2.99 -12.49
N GLU A 32 -19.42 -2.62 -13.53
CA GLU A 32 -20.60 -1.76 -13.41
C GLU A 32 -21.70 -2.37 -12.54
N ASP A 33 -21.72 -3.70 -12.39
CA ASP A 33 -22.66 -4.42 -11.56
C ASP A 33 -22.39 -4.33 -10.05
N TYR A 34 -21.23 -3.76 -9.64
CA TYR A 34 -20.73 -3.78 -8.24
C TYR A 34 -20.46 -2.42 -7.64
N ALA A 35 -21.12 -1.38 -8.09
CA ALA A 35 -20.86 0.00 -7.63
C ALA A 35 -21.05 0.21 -6.11
N ALA A 36 -21.94 -0.54 -5.47
CA ALA A 36 -22.17 -0.46 -4.03
C ALA A 36 -21.04 -1.16 -3.25
N GLU A 37 -20.66 -2.34 -3.71
CA GLU A 37 -19.58 -3.17 -3.13
C GLU A 37 -18.23 -2.47 -3.26
N LEU A 38 -17.96 -1.79 -4.37
CA LEU A 38 -16.75 -0.98 -4.57
C LEU A 38 -16.65 0.18 -3.57
N ARG A 39 -17.79 0.82 -3.24
CA ARG A 39 -17.81 1.85 -2.18
C ARG A 39 -17.51 1.26 -0.80
N SER A 40 -18.06 0.07 -0.49
CA SER A 40 -17.71 -0.65 0.74
C SER A 40 -16.21 -0.97 0.81
N PHE A 41 -15.62 -1.50 -0.26
CA PHE A 41 -14.18 -1.79 -0.31
C PHE A 41 -13.31 -0.54 -0.15
N ARG A 42 -13.72 0.61 -0.72
CA ARG A 42 -13.03 1.87 -0.49
C ARG A 42 -13.08 2.26 1.00
N ALA A 43 -14.26 2.17 1.64
CA ALA A 43 -14.41 2.46 3.06
C ALA A 43 -13.59 1.49 3.93
N SER A 44 -13.61 0.20 3.61
CA SER A 44 -12.77 -0.83 4.26
C SER A 44 -11.29 -0.50 4.18
N ALA A 45 -10.81 -0.15 2.97
CA ALA A 45 -9.40 0.20 2.77
C ALA A 45 -9.00 1.48 3.54
N LEU A 46 -9.89 2.48 3.63
CA LEU A 46 -9.66 3.69 4.43
C LEU A 46 -9.66 3.39 5.94
N THR A 47 -10.50 2.47 6.41
CA THR A 47 -10.50 1.99 7.81
C THR A 47 -9.21 1.29 8.16
N LEU A 48 -8.77 0.33 7.31
CA LEU A 48 -7.48 -0.35 7.47
C LEU A 48 -6.31 0.63 7.41
N GLY A 49 -6.35 1.56 6.46
CA GLY A 49 -5.32 2.59 6.32
C GLY A 49 -5.20 3.49 7.54
N ALA A 50 -6.33 3.93 8.11
CA ALA A 50 -6.34 4.72 9.34
C ALA A 50 -5.72 3.97 10.52
N ALA A 51 -6.05 2.68 10.68
CA ALA A 51 -5.47 1.84 11.72
C ALA A 51 -3.95 1.67 11.54
N LEU A 52 -3.49 1.44 10.31
CA LEU A 52 -2.06 1.35 9.99
C LEU A 52 -1.32 2.66 10.26
N LEU A 53 -1.93 3.82 9.96
CA LEU A 53 -1.34 5.13 10.30
C LEU A 53 -1.21 5.34 11.81
N VAL A 54 -2.19 4.86 12.60
CA VAL A 54 -2.16 4.97 14.08
C VAL A 54 -1.11 4.03 14.66
N ASP A 55 -0.98 2.79 14.14
CA ASP A 55 0.07 1.85 14.56
C ASP A 55 1.47 2.39 14.25
N GLY A 56 1.63 3.06 13.10
CA GLY A 56 2.89 3.67 12.66
C GLY A 56 3.93 2.69 12.12
N GLY A 57 3.84 1.41 12.43
CA GLY A 57 4.83 0.40 12.05
C GLY A 57 6.23 0.72 12.60
N ASP A 58 7.27 0.30 11.87
CA ASP A 58 8.69 0.55 12.18
C ASP A 58 9.29 1.71 11.36
N GLY A 59 8.46 2.58 10.79
CA GLY A 59 8.90 3.68 9.94
C GLY A 59 9.83 4.66 10.67
N ALA A 60 10.94 5.03 10.01
CA ALA A 60 11.89 5.97 10.58
C ALA A 60 11.33 7.39 10.65
N ASN A 61 11.69 8.14 11.70
CA ASN A 61 11.36 9.57 11.86
C ASN A 61 9.85 9.88 11.86
N GLY A 62 8.99 8.92 12.17
CA GLY A 62 7.54 9.08 12.12
C GLY A 62 6.93 9.01 10.72
N ASN A 63 7.73 8.68 9.71
CA ASN A 63 7.24 8.39 8.37
C ASN A 63 6.51 7.05 8.37
N VAL A 64 5.39 6.98 7.63
CA VAL A 64 4.60 5.75 7.51
C VAL A 64 4.25 5.54 6.04
N VAL A 65 4.45 4.31 5.55
CA VAL A 65 3.89 3.85 4.29
C VAL A 65 3.22 2.49 4.50
N SER A 66 1.99 2.38 4.06
CA SER A 66 1.20 1.14 4.13
C SER A 66 0.46 0.88 2.83
N SER A 67 -0.02 -0.35 2.67
CA SER A 67 -0.83 -0.74 1.52
C SER A 67 -2.19 -1.31 1.97
N PRO A 68 -3.15 -0.43 2.33
CA PRO A 68 -4.46 -0.86 2.80
C PRO A 68 -5.28 -1.58 1.71
N GLY A 69 -5.13 -1.19 0.43
CA GLY A 69 -5.82 -1.86 -0.67
C GLY A 69 -5.36 -3.29 -0.88
N SER A 70 -4.05 -3.56 -0.80
CA SER A 70 -3.53 -4.91 -0.90
C SER A 70 -3.89 -5.76 0.32
N LEU A 71 -3.84 -5.17 1.53
CA LEU A 71 -4.28 -5.83 2.76
C LEU A 71 -5.76 -6.20 2.72
N LEU A 72 -6.61 -5.32 2.18
CA LEU A 72 -8.03 -5.59 1.97
C LEU A 72 -8.24 -6.83 1.09
N ILE A 73 -7.49 -6.96 -0.01
CA ILE A 73 -7.55 -8.13 -0.89
C ILE A 73 -7.16 -9.41 -0.11
N ALA A 74 -6.07 -9.37 0.65
CA ALA A 74 -5.62 -10.50 1.47
C ALA A 74 -6.67 -10.92 2.51
N LEU A 75 -7.30 -9.94 3.18
CA LEU A 75 -8.37 -10.20 4.15
C LEU A 75 -9.65 -10.71 3.48
N ALA A 76 -9.98 -10.27 2.26
CA ALA A 76 -11.10 -10.81 1.50
C ALA A 76 -10.86 -12.27 1.10
N MET A 77 -9.62 -12.63 0.70
CA MET A 77 -9.22 -14.02 0.46
C MET A 77 -9.37 -14.86 1.73
N LEU A 78 -8.87 -14.38 2.87
CA LEU A 78 -9.00 -15.07 4.16
C LEU A 78 -10.47 -15.25 4.56
N ARG A 79 -11.29 -14.18 4.38
CA ARG A 79 -12.73 -14.20 4.67
C ARG A 79 -13.47 -15.25 3.84
N ALA A 80 -13.02 -15.56 2.62
CA ALA A 80 -13.64 -16.60 1.78
C ALA A 80 -13.56 -17.99 2.42
N GLY A 81 -12.60 -18.24 3.30
CA GLY A 81 -12.48 -19.48 4.07
C GLY A 81 -13.06 -19.42 5.49
N ALA A 82 -13.38 -18.22 5.98
CA ALA A 82 -13.89 -18.02 7.34
C ALA A 82 -15.39 -18.39 7.48
N THR A 83 -15.76 -18.90 8.65
CA THR A 83 -17.14 -19.26 9.03
C THR A 83 -17.51 -18.67 10.39
N GLY A 84 -18.73 -18.93 10.86
CA GLY A 84 -19.14 -18.65 12.23
C GLY A 84 -18.98 -17.20 12.68
N GLY A 85 -18.49 -17.05 13.89
CA GLY A 85 -18.26 -15.74 14.53
C GLY A 85 -17.22 -14.90 13.83
N THR A 86 -16.13 -15.52 13.38
CA THR A 86 -15.04 -14.86 12.63
C THR A 86 -15.53 -14.24 11.33
N ALA A 87 -16.36 -14.95 10.58
CA ALA A 87 -16.93 -14.43 9.34
C ALA A 87 -17.80 -13.18 9.62
N ALA A 88 -18.66 -13.24 10.64
CA ALA A 88 -19.54 -12.13 11.01
C ALA A 88 -18.74 -10.90 11.53
N GLU A 89 -17.71 -11.14 12.32
CA GLU A 89 -16.81 -10.10 12.84
C GLU A 89 -16.06 -9.40 11.69
N MET A 90 -15.45 -10.16 10.79
CA MET A 90 -14.77 -9.60 9.61
C MET A 90 -15.71 -8.78 8.74
N ASP A 91 -16.92 -9.29 8.44
CA ASP A 91 -17.91 -8.58 7.63
C ASP A 91 -18.34 -7.25 8.31
N SER A 92 -18.52 -7.26 9.63
CA SER A 92 -18.95 -6.08 10.39
C SER A 92 -17.86 -5.02 10.49
N ILE A 93 -16.65 -5.40 10.95
CA ILE A 93 -15.54 -4.46 11.22
C ILE A 93 -14.94 -3.93 9.93
N LEU A 94 -14.72 -4.82 8.96
CA LEU A 94 -14.17 -4.45 7.66
C LEU A 94 -15.24 -3.93 6.68
N GLN A 95 -16.50 -3.89 7.08
CA GLN A 95 -17.61 -3.44 6.25
C GLN A 95 -17.67 -4.20 4.90
N PHE A 96 -17.38 -5.50 4.93
CA PHE A 96 -17.46 -6.30 3.73
C PHE A 96 -18.91 -6.42 3.23
N PRO A 97 -19.13 -6.41 1.90
CA PRO A 97 -20.45 -6.66 1.35
C PRO A 97 -20.98 -8.03 1.80
N ALA A 98 -22.22 -8.06 2.26
CA ALA A 98 -22.88 -9.32 2.70
C ALA A 98 -23.09 -10.29 1.55
N GLU A 99 -23.30 -9.76 0.34
CA GLU A 99 -23.49 -10.54 -0.89
C GLU A 99 -22.48 -10.05 -1.94
N LYS A 100 -22.17 -10.90 -2.92
CA LYS A 100 -21.32 -10.60 -4.08
C LYS A 100 -19.91 -10.07 -3.73
N ARG A 101 -19.41 -10.32 -2.51
CA ARG A 101 -18.08 -9.86 -2.08
C ARG A 101 -16.99 -10.35 -3.02
N ASP A 102 -16.94 -11.66 -3.30
CA ASP A 102 -15.86 -12.29 -4.05
C ASP A 102 -15.94 -11.92 -5.55
N GLU A 103 -17.14 -11.79 -6.11
CA GLU A 103 -17.37 -11.32 -7.47
C GLU A 103 -16.95 -9.85 -7.62
N ALA A 104 -17.35 -9.01 -6.67
CA ALA A 104 -16.96 -7.59 -6.67
C ALA A 104 -15.44 -7.41 -6.50
N MET A 105 -14.80 -8.22 -5.64
CA MET A 105 -13.34 -8.21 -5.51
C MET A 105 -12.65 -8.69 -6.79
N ASN A 106 -13.20 -9.71 -7.45
CA ASN A 106 -12.72 -10.13 -8.76
C ASN A 106 -12.76 -8.97 -9.78
N SER A 107 -13.82 -8.16 -9.79
CA SER A 107 -13.91 -7.00 -10.68
C SER A 107 -12.81 -5.95 -10.41
N VAL A 108 -12.46 -5.73 -9.13
CA VAL A 108 -11.33 -4.86 -8.74
C VAL A 108 -10.02 -5.44 -9.26
N LEU A 109 -9.74 -6.71 -8.96
CA LEU A 109 -8.50 -7.38 -9.36
C LEU A 109 -8.31 -7.34 -10.87
N ARG A 110 -9.36 -7.59 -11.63
CA ARG A 110 -9.31 -7.52 -13.10
C ARG A 110 -8.99 -6.12 -13.62
N SER A 111 -9.50 -5.08 -12.98
CA SER A 111 -9.19 -3.69 -13.36
C SER A 111 -7.72 -3.33 -13.10
N LEU A 112 -7.08 -4.02 -12.15
CA LEU A 112 -5.67 -3.84 -11.79
C LEU A 112 -4.73 -4.71 -12.64
N GLU A 113 -5.19 -5.86 -13.16
CA GLU A 113 -4.37 -6.81 -13.93
C GLU A 113 -3.70 -6.21 -15.17
N LYS A 114 -4.32 -5.19 -15.80
CA LYS A 114 -3.70 -4.49 -16.94
C LYS A 114 -2.38 -3.80 -16.59
N PHE A 115 -2.13 -3.57 -15.30
CA PHE A 115 -0.93 -2.96 -14.76
C PHE A 115 0.02 -3.97 -14.11
N ASP A 116 -0.40 -5.26 -13.99
CA ASP A 116 0.48 -6.27 -13.43
C ASP A 116 1.75 -6.44 -14.26
N GLY A 117 2.88 -6.54 -13.58
CA GLY A 117 4.18 -6.67 -14.20
C GLY A 117 5.26 -7.09 -13.20
N ASP A 118 6.36 -7.60 -13.72
CA ASP A 118 7.49 -8.04 -12.92
C ASP A 118 8.26 -6.82 -12.36
N PRO A 119 8.27 -6.62 -11.03
CA PRO A 119 9.03 -5.55 -10.38
C PRO A 119 10.52 -5.54 -10.74
N GLY A 120 11.12 -6.72 -10.97
CA GLY A 120 12.54 -6.86 -11.30
C GLY A 120 12.92 -6.32 -12.69
N THR A 121 11.94 -5.98 -13.53
CA THR A 121 12.18 -5.42 -14.87
C THR A 121 12.09 -3.90 -14.92
N VAL A 122 11.73 -3.25 -13.82
CA VAL A 122 11.55 -1.80 -13.77
C VAL A 122 12.90 -1.09 -13.67
N ASP A 123 13.13 -0.16 -14.58
CA ASP A 123 14.22 0.81 -14.50
C ASP A 123 13.84 1.92 -13.50
N GLU A 124 14.47 1.91 -12.33
CA GLU A 124 14.19 2.87 -11.26
C GLU A 124 14.58 4.30 -11.63
N ASP A 125 15.57 4.48 -12.50
CA ASP A 125 15.99 5.79 -12.99
C ASP A 125 15.02 6.37 -14.03
N ASN A 126 14.12 5.53 -14.56
CA ASN A 126 13.21 5.92 -15.61
C ASN A 126 11.85 5.22 -15.47
N PRO A 127 11.02 5.65 -14.51
CA PRO A 127 9.76 5.01 -14.20
C PRO A 127 8.84 4.89 -15.42
N PRO A 128 8.11 3.78 -15.56
CA PRO A 128 7.34 3.49 -16.76
C PRO A 128 6.13 4.41 -16.89
N ARG A 129 5.83 4.85 -18.12
CA ARG A 129 4.59 5.60 -18.43
C ARG A 129 3.33 4.72 -18.31
N LYS A 130 3.42 3.43 -18.67
CA LYS A 130 2.41 2.44 -18.28
C LYS A 130 2.78 1.96 -16.89
N PRO A 131 1.97 2.23 -15.86
CA PRO A 131 2.28 1.80 -14.50
C PRO A 131 2.56 0.31 -14.41
N VAL A 132 3.54 -0.06 -13.60
CA VAL A 132 3.80 -1.44 -13.19
C VAL A 132 3.37 -1.56 -11.74
N MET A 133 2.39 -2.43 -11.50
CA MET A 133 1.90 -2.76 -10.18
C MET A 133 1.99 -4.26 -9.99
N HIS A 134 2.50 -4.70 -8.85
CA HIS A 134 2.51 -6.11 -8.50
C HIS A 134 2.03 -6.29 -7.06
N SER A 135 0.84 -6.87 -6.92
CA SER A 135 0.23 -7.15 -5.62
C SER A 135 0.38 -8.64 -5.31
N ALA A 136 1.08 -8.97 -4.25
CA ALA A 136 1.29 -10.34 -3.82
C ALA A 136 0.72 -10.55 -2.41
N ASN A 137 -0.17 -11.55 -2.30
CA ASN A 137 -0.83 -11.96 -1.07
C ASN A 137 -0.45 -13.40 -0.77
N GLY A 138 0.45 -13.59 0.18
CA GLY A 138 0.94 -14.90 0.62
C GLY A 138 0.10 -15.44 1.77
N LEU A 139 -0.74 -16.42 1.46
CA LEU A 139 -1.42 -17.25 2.45
C LEU A 139 -0.57 -18.51 2.63
N PHE A 140 0.32 -18.52 3.62
CA PHE A 140 1.19 -19.65 3.91
C PHE A 140 0.49 -20.59 4.87
N VAL A 141 0.41 -21.85 4.51
CA VAL A 141 -0.31 -22.91 5.23
C VAL A 141 0.63 -24.09 5.52
N ASP A 142 0.29 -24.91 6.51
CA ASP A 142 1.06 -26.12 6.80
C ASP A 142 0.92 -27.14 5.64
N LYS A 143 2.06 -27.58 5.10
CA LYS A 143 2.12 -28.53 3.98
C LYS A 143 1.57 -29.91 4.33
N ASP A 144 1.62 -30.32 5.61
CA ASP A 144 1.22 -31.65 6.09
C ASP A 144 -0.28 -31.69 6.46
N VAL A 145 -0.97 -30.54 6.44
CA VAL A 145 -2.42 -30.43 6.67
C VAL A 145 -3.14 -30.16 5.35
N PRO A 146 -4.14 -30.97 4.95
CA PRO A 146 -4.83 -30.74 3.68
C PRO A 146 -5.62 -29.44 3.69
N THR A 147 -5.46 -28.66 2.63
CA THR A 147 -6.23 -27.43 2.40
C THR A 147 -7.59 -27.76 1.78
N GLY A 148 -8.65 -27.11 2.26
CA GLY A 148 -10.02 -27.34 1.80
C GLY A 148 -10.23 -27.01 0.32
N GLN A 149 -10.77 -27.97 -0.44
CA GLN A 149 -10.94 -27.82 -1.89
C GLN A 149 -11.87 -26.68 -2.26
N SER A 150 -12.98 -26.49 -1.54
CA SER A 150 -13.93 -25.40 -1.83
C SER A 150 -13.31 -24.01 -1.62
N PHE A 151 -12.36 -23.89 -0.69
CA PHE A 151 -11.59 -22.66 -0.49
C PHE A 151 -10.65 -22.41 -1.66
N LEU A 152 -9.88 -23.43 -2.08
CA LEU A 152 -9.01 -23.34 -3.27
C LEU A 152 -9.80 -22.99 -4.52
N ASP A 153 -10.98 -23.61 -4.73
CA ASP A 153 -11.88 -23.30 -5.85
C ASP A 153 -12.32 -21.83 -5.85
N THR A 154 -12.64 -21.29 -4.66
CA THR A 154 -13.04 -19.89 -4.50
C THR A 154 -11.88 -18.94 -4.81
N LEU A 155 -10.67 -19.23 -4.30
CA LEU A 155 -9.48 -18.46 -4.59
C LEU A 155 -9.13 -18.44 -6.09
N ALA A 156 -9.16 -19.60 -6.74
CA ALA A 156 -8.91 -19.71 -8.18
C ALA A 156 -9.97 -18.94 -8.99
N ARG A 157 -11.25 -19.13 -8.65
CA ARG A 157 -12.39 -18.56 -9.38
C ARG A 157 -12.50 -17.04 -9.30
N HIS A 158 -12.26 -16.46 -8.12
CA HIS A 158 -12.51 -15.04 -7.89
C HIS A 158 -11.23 -14.22 -7.72
N TYR A 159 -10.15 -14.81 -7.23
CA TYR A 159 -8.91 -14.11 -6.92
C TYR A 159 -7.75 -14.45 -7.88
N GLY A 160 -7.92 -15.52 -8.71
CA GLY A 160 -6.83 -16.00 -9.56
C GLY A 160 -5.60 -16.44 -8.75
N SER A 161 -5.80 -16.99 -7.55
CA SER A 161 -4.76 -17.27 -6.56
C SER A 161 -4.98 -18.63 -5.88
N GLY A 162 -4.15 -18.92 -4.88
CA GLY A 162 -4.17 -20.11 -4.05
C GLY A 162 -3.46 -19.86 -2.73
N VAL A 163 -2.87 -20.91 -2.16
CA VAL A 163 -2.08 -20.87 -0.93
C VAL A 163 -0.66 -21.35 -1.17
N TYR A 164 0.24 -21.10 -0.23
CA TYR A 164 1.64 -21.53 -0.27
C TYR A 164 1.89 -22.57 0.84
N PRO A 165 1.92 -23.87 0.56
CA PRO A 165 2.26 -24.89 1.54
C PRO A 165 3.74 -24.79 1.93
N VAL A 166 4.02 -24.71 3.22
CA VAL A 166 5.37 -24.66 3.81
C VAL A 166 5.49 -25.58 5.01
N ASP A 167 6.70 -25.94 5.38
CA ASP A 167 6.98 -26.73 6.58
C ASP A 167 7.34 -25.82 7.76
N PHE A 168 6.35 -25.42 8.53
CA PHE A 168 6.60 -24.55 9.68
C PHE A 168 7.53 -25.19 10.74
N SER A 169 7.69 -26.51 10.75
CA SER A 169 8.60 -27.19 11.69
C SER A 169 10.08 -27.10 11.26
N ASP A 170 10.39 -26.72 10.02
CA ASP A 170 11.74 -26.62 9.46
C ASP A 170 12.13 -25.17 9.12
N GLU A 171 12.77 -24.47 10.07
CA GLU A 171 13.28 -23.10 9.87
C GLU A 171 14.24 -23.00 8.69
N GLY A 172 15.10 -24.01 8.53
CA GLY A 172 16.17 -24.00 7.52
C GLY A 172 15.66 -23.94 6.08
N THR A 173 14.44 -24.39 5.83
CA THR A 173 13.81 -24.33 4.51
C THR A 173 12.72 -23.27 4.43
N THR A 174 11.90 -23.10 5.46
CA THR A 174 10.73 -22.23 5.42
C THR A 174 11.08 -20.75 5.45
N LYS A 175 11.93 -20.30 6.40
CA LYS A 175 12.31 -18.88 6.45
C LYS A 175 12.97 -18.41 5.14
N PRO A 176 13.99 -19.09 4.59
CA PRO A 176 14.59 -18.67 3.32
C PRO A 176 13.62 -18.68 2.14
N ALA A 177 12.64 -19.60 2.09
CA ALA A 177 11.64 -19.66 1.04
C ALA A 177 10.66 -18.48 1.12
N ILE A 178 10.20 -18.13 2.32
CA ILE A 178 9.34 -16.96 2.57
C ILE A 178 10.09 -15.66 2.25
N ASP A 179 11.36 -15.53 2.69
CA ASP A 179 12.19 -14.37 2.37
C ASP A 179 12.40 -14.22 0.85
N ALA A 180 12.63 -15.33 0.13
CA ALA A 180 12.73 -15.33 -1.33
C ALA A 180 11.43 -14.91 -2.00
N TRP A 181 10.28 -15.31 -1.44
CA TRP A 181 8.96 -14.88 -1.92
C TRP A 181 8.76 -13.37 -1.76
N VAL A 182 9.05 -12.81 -0.60
CA VAL A 182 8.95 -11.36 -0.34
C VAL A 182 9.93 -10.59 -1.24
N ASN A 183 11.18 -11.03 -1.32
CA ASN A 183 12.21 -10.39 -2.14
C ASN A 183 11.79 -10.31 -3.61
N ARG A 184 11.30 -11.42 -4.17
CA ARG A 184 10.83 -11.49 -5.55
C ARG A 184 9.66 -10.55 -5.80
N ASN A 185 8.63 -10.57 -4.93
CA ASN A 185 7.41 -9.81 -5.12
C ASN A 185 7.57 -8.30 -4.85
N THR A 186 8.70 -7.89 -4.28
CA THR A 186 9.05 -6.48 -4.04
C THR A 186 10.15 -5.95 -4.96
N GLY A 187 10.56 -6.72 -5.98
CA GLY A 187 11.64 -6.33 -6.88
C GLY A 187 13.00 -6.21 -6.18
N GLY A 188 13.22 -6.97 -5.11
CA GLY A 188 14.48 -6.92 -4.33
C GLY A 188 14.56 -5.81 -3.29
N ARG A 189 13.52 -4.98 -3.14
CA ARG A 189 13.51 -3.86 -2.19
C ARG A 189 13.37 -4.31 -0.74
N ILE A 190 12.66 -5.41 -0.51
CA ILE A 190 12.53 -6.06 0.80
C ILE A 190 13.15 -7.44 0.69
N LYS A 191 14.25 -7.64 1.41
CA LYS A 191 15.05 -8.87 1.32
C LYS A 191 14.58 -9.98 2.25
N GLU A 192 13.99 -9.61 3.37
CA GLU A 192 13.53 -10.52 4.42
C GLU A 192 12.09 -10.20 4.78
N ALA A 193 11.28 -11.21 5.02
CA ALA A 193 9.91 -11.03 5.48
C ALA A 193 9.91 -10.33 6.85
N PRO A 194 9.01 -9.36 7.09
CA PRO A 194 8.87 -8.70 8.38
C PRO A 194 8.15 -9.59 9.40
N ALA A 195 8.52 -10.85 9.44
CA ALA A 195 7.87 -11.90 10.21
C ALA A 195 8.94 -12.76 10.88
N GLN A 196 8.73 -13.09 12.15
CA GLN A 196 9.66 -13.97 12.87
C GLN A 196 9.27 -15.43 12.63
N TYR A 197 10.27 -16.29 12.47
CA TYR A 197 10.03 -17.72 12.40
C TYR A 197 9.52 -18.24 13.75
N ASP A 198 8.50 -19.08 13.70
CA ASP A 198 7.94 -19.79 14.83
C ASP A 198 7.54 -21.21 14.39
N PRO A 199 8.10 -22.29 14.98
CA PRO A 199 7.80 -23.67 14.61
C PRO A 199 6.34 -24.08 14.96
N ASP A 200 5.69 -23.34 15.83
CA ASP A 200 4.28 -23.58 16.21
C ASP A 200 3.30 -22.81 15.30
N ASN A 201 3.79 -22.15 14.25
CA ASN A 201 2.94 -21.52 13.27
C ASN A 201 2.06 -22.54 12.55
N THR A 202 0.81 -22.15 12.31
CA THR A 202 -0.13 -22.92 11.49
C THR A 202 -0.58 -22.13 10.27
N PHE A 203 -0.41 -20.81 10.31
CA PHE A 203 -0.75 -19.92 9.21
C PHE A 203 0.01 -18.60 9.30
N SER A 204 0.53 -18.14 8.17
CA SER A 204 1.13 -16.81 8.04
C SER A 204 0.51 -16.05 6.88
N LEU A 205 0.04 -14.82 7.15
CA LEU A 205 -0.42 -13.87 6.16
C LEU A 205 0.68 -12.86 5.86
N LEU A 206 1.21 -12.88 4.64
CA LEU A 206 2.19 -11.90 4.19
C LEU A 206 1.61 -11.12 3.01
N ASN A 207 1.71 -9.81 3.09
CA ASN A 207 1.20 -8.91 2.09
C ASN A 207 2.31 -7.98 1.59
N SER A 208 2.45 -7.86 0.28
CA SER A 208 3.33 -6.90 -0.35
C SER A 208 2.67 -6.26 -1.56
N LEU A 209 3.00 -5.01 -1.80
CA LEU A 209 2.59 -4.28 -3.00
C LEU A 209 3.79 -3.50 -3.53
N TYR A 210 4.03 -3.67 -4.82
CA TYR A 210 4.98 -2.89 -5.60
C TYR A 210 4.23 -1.97 -6.56
N PHE A 211 4.69 -0.74 -6.69
CA PHE A 211 4.13 0.23 -7.64
C PHE A 211 5.23 1.11 -8.22
N ALA A 212 5.26 1.23 -9.55
CA ALA A 212 6.15 2.12 -10.28
C ALA A 212 5.38 2.82 -11.40
N SER A 213 5.46 4.14 -11.46
CA SER A 213 4.81 4.91 -12.52
C SER A 213 5.43 6.30 -12.68
N ALA A 214 5.57 6.74 -13.93
CA ALA A 214 5.90 8.13 -14.23
C ALA A 214 4.71 9.05 -13.90
N TRP A 215 5.02 10.30 -13.51
CA TRP A 215 4.01 11.36 -13.49
C TRP A 215 3.44 11.61 -14.90
N SER A 216 2.19 12.03 -14.98
CA SER A 216 1.58 12.49 -16.23
C SER A 216 2.40 13.64 -16.84
N THR A 217 2.81 14.56 -16.00
CA THR A 217 3.76 15.65 -16.31
C THR A 217 4.85 15.62 -15.24
N PRO A 218 6.07 15.18 -15.58
CA PRO A 218 7.20 15.17 -14.64
C PRO A 218 7.58 16.59 -14.18
N PHE A 219 8.20 16.66 -13.00
CA PHE A 219 8.88 17.87 -12.55
C PHE A 219 10.20 18.04 -13.29
N ASP A 220 10.62 19.29 -13.55
CA ASP A 220 11.94 19.57 -14.09
C ASP A 220 12.97 19.52 -12.96
N PRO A 221 14.01 18.68 -13.04
CA PRO A 221 15.06 18.65 -12.02
C PRO A 221 15.79 19.97 -11.82
N ASN A 222 15.79 20.84 -12.83
CA ASN A 222 16.41 22.18 -12.70
C ASN A 222 15.57 23.14 -11.85
N ASP A 223 14.28 22.86 -11.68
CA ASP A 223 13.38 23.62 -10.83
C ASP A 223 13.31 23.04 -9.39
N THR A 224 14.04 21.95 -9.11
CA THR A 224 14.21 21.42 -7.75
C THR A 224 15.26 22.21 -7.01
N SER A 225 14.94 22.71 -5.83
CA SER A 225 15.83 23.48 -4.98
C SER A 225 15.64 23.13 -3.51
N ASP A 226 16.69 23.39 -2.70
CA ASP A 226 16.60 23.19 -1.27
C ASP A 226 15.70 24.25 -0.64
N LEU A 227 14.61 23.80 -0.01
CA LEU A 227 13.62 24.64 0.65
C LEU A 227 13.37 24.17 2.08
N PRO A 228 12.92 25.09 2.96
CA PRO A 228 12.64 24.72 4.34
C PRO A 228 11.45 23.75 4.43
N PHE A 229 11.61 22.75 5.30
CA PHE A 229 10.58 21.83 5.73
C PHE A 229 10.60 21.72 7.25
N THR A 230 9.46 21.92 7.89
CA THR A 230 9.31 21.75 9.34
C THR A 230 8.90 20.31 9.61
N THR A 231 9.78 19.51 10.23
CA THR A 231 9.50 18.10 10.55
C THR A 231 8.41 17.95 11.61
N ALA A 232 7.90 16.72 11.79
CA ALA A 232 6.98 16.42 12.87
C ALA A 232 7.57 16.68 14.28
N ALA A 233 8.90 16.64 14.42
CA ALA A 233 9.60 16.99 15.65
C ALA A 233 9.75 18.52 15.85
N GLY A 234 9.27 19.35 14.91
CA GLY A 234 9.39 20.79 14.95
C GLY A 234 10.77 21.34 14.52
N GLU A 235 11.62 20.50 13.94
CA GLU A 235 12.91 20.90 13.39
C GLU A 235 12.72 21.48 11.98
N GLU A 236 13.28 22.65 11.69
CA GLU A 236 13.35 23.20 10.34
C GLU A 236 14.60 22.67 9.63
N ILE A 237 14.42 22.02 8.51
CA ILE A 237 15.48 21.41 7.69
C ILE A 237 15.38 21.91 6.25
N ALA A 238 16.49 21.92 5.53
CA ALA A 238 16.51 22.16 4.08
C ALA A 238 16.39 20.83 3.34
N VAL A 239 15.42 20.73 2.42
CA VAL A 239 15.14 19.50 1.66
C VAL A 239 14.99 19.80 0.18
N PRO A 240 15.41 18.90 -0.74
CA PRO A 240 15.17 19.06 -2.15
C PRO A 240 13.65 19.05 -2.44
N ALA A 241 13.10 20.19 -2.80
CA ALA A 241 11.70 20.36 -3.12
C ALA A 241 11.52 20.59 -4.63
N MET A 242 10.73 19.73 -5.25
CA MET A 242 10.32 19.76 -6.64
C MET A 242 9.26 20.84 -6.86
N HIS A 243 9.31 21.54 -7.97
CA HIS A 243 8.42 22.65 -8.29
C HIS A 243 7.73 22.44 -9.65
N ASN A 244 6.43 22.71 -9.72
CA ASN A 244 5.70 22.71 -11.00
C ASN A 244 4.40 23.52 -10.90
N GLU A 245 3.87 23.93 -12.05
CA GLU A 245 2.50 24.43 -12.18
C GLU A 245 1.73 23.49 -13.09
N LEU A 246 0.70 22.85 -12.53
CA LEU A 246 -0.04 21.78 -13.19
C LEU A 246 -1.55 21.98 -13.07
N ARG A 247 -2.27 21.52 -14.10
CA ARG A 247 -3.73 21.42 -14.02
C ARG A 247 -4.11 20.09 -13.37
N MET A 248 -4.58 20.14 -12.11
CA MET A 248 -4.94 18.95 -11.33
C MET A 248 -6.14 19.23 -10.43
N LYS A 249 -6.80 18.19 -9.89
CA LYS A 249 -7.86 18.38 -8.90
C LYS A 249 -7.26 19.03 -7.65
N TYR A 250 -7.95 20.07 -7.16
CA TYR A 250 -7.69 20.72 -5.87
C TYR A 250 -8.94 20.62 -5.03
N ALA A 251 -8.79 20.31 -3.77
CA ALA A 251 -9.88 20.29 -2.80
C ALA A 251 -9.39 20.83 -1.45
N GLU A 252 -10.32 21.40 -0.70
CA GLU A 252 -10.07 21.87 0.66
C GLU A 252 -11.31 21.63 1.53
N GLY A 253 -11.09 21.44 2.82
CA GLY A 253 -12.11 21.20 3.81
C GLY A 253 -11.70 21.72 5.18
N ILE A 254 -12.47 21.40 6.20
CA ILE A 254 -12.15 21.83 7.56
C ILE A 254 -10.87 21.15 8.04
N GLY A 255 -9.82 21.97 8.20
CA GLY A 255 -8.54 21.50 8.72
C GLY A 255 -7.62 20.83 7.70
N TRP A 256 -7.87 20.97 6.40
CA TRP A 256 -6.99 20.41 5.36
C TRP A 256 -7.18 21.09 3.99
N LYS A 257 -6.17 20.96 3.15
CA LYS A 257 -6.20 21.20 1.70
C LYS A 257 -5.40 20.14 0.98
N GLY A 258 -5.68 19.87 -0.29
CA GLY A 258 -4.96 18.83 -1.01
C GLY A 258 -5.12 18.87 -2.52
N VAL A 259 -4.39 17.99 -3.19
CA VAL A 259 -4.36 17.83 -4.65
C VAL A 259 -4.34 16.36 -5.04
N ASP A 260 -4.86 16.05 -6.23
CA ASP A 260 -4.65 14.77 -6.91
C ASP A 260 -3.61 14.97 -8.01
N LEU A 261 -2.35 14.62 -7.75
CA LEU A 261 -1.26 14.67 -8.71
C LEU A 261 -1.34 13.44 -9.63
N PRO A 262 -1.59 13.59 -10.95
CA PRO A 262 -1.85 12.47 -11.83
C PRO A 262 -0.57 11.74 -12.25
N TYR A 263 -0.60 10.40 -12.20
CA TYR A 263 0.33 9.56 -12.91
C TYR A 263 0.00 9.50 -14.41
N ALA A 264 0.88 8.91 -15.19
CA ALA A 264 0.74 8.86 -16.65
C ALA A 264 -0.49 8.06 -17.11
N ASP A 265 -0.96 7.08 -16.32
CA ASP A 265 -2.15 6.28 -16.61
C ASP A 265 -2.76 5.71 -15.31
N GLY A 266 -4.08 5.72 -15.21
CA GLY A 266 -4.91 4.95 -14.29
C GLY A 266 -4.79 5.26 -12.79
N PHE A 267 -3.85 6.08 -12.35
CA PHE A 267 -3.59 6.37 -10.93
C PHE A 267 -3.41 7.86 -10.66
N VAL A 268 -3.64 8.23 -9.40
CA VAL A 268 -3.30 9.55 -8.86
C VAL A 268 -2.58 9.41 -7.52
N MET A 269 -1.65 10.32 -7.24
CA MET A 269 -1.18 10.55 -5.88
C MET A 269 -2.01 11.67 -5.27
N ARG A 270 -2.85 11.35 -4.31
CA ARG A 270 -3.54 12.33 -3.49
C ARG A 270 -2.62 12.77 -2.38
N LEU A 271 -2.36 14.06 -2.33
CA LEU A 271 -1.54 14.71 -1.31
C LEU A 271 -2.44 15.59 -0.47
N VAL A 272 -2.41 15.43 0.84
CA VAL A 272 -3.28 16.15 1.77
C VAL A 272 -2.44 16.82 2.85
N LEU A 273 -2.46 18.15 2.85
CA LEU A 273 -1.75 18.98 3.81
C LEU A 273 -2.73 19.39 4.92
N PRO A 274 -2.52 18.95 6.18
CA PRO A 274 -3.30 19.42 7.31
C PRO A 274 -3.15 20.94 7.48
N ALA A 275 -4.19 21.62 7.96
CA ALA A 275 -4.07 23.02 8.32
C ALA A 275 -3.05 23.21 9.46
N GLU A 276 -2.40 24.35 9.48
CA GLU A 276 -1.58 24.71 10.62
C GLU A 276 -2.49 24.78 11.86
N THR A 277 -2.12 24.05 12.92
CA THR A 277 -2.75 24.19 14.22
C THR A 277 -2.28 25.51 14.79
N ALA A 278 -3.07 26.58 14.59
CA ALA A 278 -2.82 27.82 15.33
C ALA A 278 -3.00 27.51 16.82
N ALA A 279 -2.00 27.85 17.63
CA ALA A 279 -2.20 27.88 19.07
C ALA A 279 -3.37 28.81 19.39
N PRO A 280 -4.19 28.54 20.42
CA PRO A 280 -5.37 29.37 20.76
C PRO A 280 -5.07 30.84 21.02
N ASP A 281 -3.82 31.20 21.22
CA ASP A 281 -3.33 32.54 21.48
C ASP A 281 -2.63 33.23 20.27
N GLY A 282 -2.63 32.60 19.09
CA GLY A 282 -2.03 33.15 17.89
C GLY A 282 -0.50 33.10 17.85
N THR A 283 0.14 32.40 18.80
CA THR A 283 1.56 32.07 18.75
C THR A 283 1.81 30.87 17.84
N ALA A 284 2.98 30.79 17.20
CA ALA A 284 3.38 29.59 16.46
C ALA A 284 3.35 28.37 17.41
N ALA A 285 2.85 27.24 16.91
CA ALA A 285 2.79 26.01 17.69
C ALA A 285 4.13 25.76 18.40
N SER A 286 4.07 25.54 19.73
CA SER A 286 5.27 25.21 20.49
C SER A 286 5.77 23.81 20.11
N ALA A 287 7.05 23.54 20.35
CA ALA A 287 7.69 22.23 20.13
C ALA A 287 6.98 21.06 20.84
N ASP A 288 6.05 21.33 21.76
CA ASP A 288 5.19 20.35 22.45
C ASP A 288 3.86 20.06 21.71
N THR A 289 3.62 20.67 20.54
CA THR A 289 2.42 20.35 19.75
C THR A 289 2.68 19.00 19.06
N PRO A 290 1.89 17.96 19.36
CA PRO A 290 2.10 16.67 18.69
C PRO A 290 1.97 16.84 17.17
N ALA A 291 2.74 16.02 16.43
CA ALA A 291 2.59 15.90 14.98
C ALA A 291 1.11 15.84 14.62
N PRO A 292 0.68 16.43 13.49
CA PRO A 292 -0.74 16.40 13.11
C PRO A 292 -1.25 14.98 13.24
N ALA A 293 -2.24 14.78 14.10
CA ALA A 293 -2.81 13.46 14.37
C ALA A 293 -3.17 12.78 13.04
N ALA A 294 -2.85 11.51 12.92
CA ALA A 294 -3.21 10.72 11.74
C ALA A 294 -4.71 10.91 11.48
N PHE A 295 -5.07 11.11 10.21
CA PHE A 295 -6.48 11.21 9.84
C PHE A 295 -7.17 9.88 10.11
N GLY A 296 -8.20 9.89 10.96
CA GLY A 296 -9.07 8.74 11.18
C GLY A 296 -9.90 8.40 9.94
N ALA A 297 -10.51 7.22 9.92
CA ALA A 297 -11.26 6.69 8.78
C ALA A 297 -12.37 7.64 8.29
N GLU A 298 -13.10 8.28 9.20
CA GLU A 298 -14.15 9.28 8.85
C GLU A 298 -13.57 10.46 8.07
N LYS A 299 -12.44 11.01 8.55
CA LYS A 299 -11.79 12.15 7.88
C LYS A 299 -11.21 11.74 6.52
N LEU A 300 -10.62 10.56 6.41
CA LEU A 300 -10.14 10.03 5.12
C LEU A 300 -11.29 9.81 4.14
N THR A 301 -12.46 9.38 4.61
CA THR A 301 -13.67 9.23 3.80
C THR A 301 -14.21 10.60 3.35
N GLU A 302 -14.31 11.59 4.26
CA GLU A 302 -14.70 12.98 3.93
C GLU A 302 -13.80 13.57 2.83
N ILE A 303 -12.48 13.39 2.97
CA ILE A 303 -11.50 13.83 1.98
C ILE A 303 -11.75 13.15 0.64
N ALA A 304 -11.95 11.84 0.64
CA ALA A 304 -12.18 11.06 -0.58
C ALA A 304 -13.45 11.51 -1.30
N ASP A 305 -14.56 11.72 -0.57
CA ASP A 305 -15.84 12.18 -1.12
C ASP A 305 -15.75 13.61 -1.66
N THR A 306 -14.96 14.48 -0.99
CA THR A 306 -14.72 15.84 -1.47
C THR A 306 -13.98 15.84 -2.81
N PHE A 307 -12.95 14.98 -2.95
CA PHE A 307 -12.21 14.82 -4.21
C PHE A 307 -13.03 14.20 -5.35
N ASP A 308 -14.04 13.39 -5.05
CA ASP A 308 -14.93 12.83 -6.09
C ASP A 308 -15.63 13.94 -6.88
N THR A 309 -15.99 15.05 -6.22
CA THR A 309 -16.67 16.21 -6.83
C THR A 309 -15.73 17.35 -7.20
N ALA A 310 -14.44 17.28 -6.81
CA ALA A 310 -13.45 18.33 -7.06
C ALA A 310 -13.19 18.53 -8.55
N ARG A 311 -12.98 19.79 -8.94
CA ARG A 311 -12.68 20.19 -10.32
C ARG A 311 -11.19 20.48 -10.47
N PRO A 312 -10.60 20.22 -11.66
CA PRO A 312 -9.24 20.62 -11.95
C PRO A 312 -9.07 22.14 -11.96
N ALA A 313 -8.02 22.63 -11.30
CA ALA A 313 -7.55 24.01 -11.27
C ALA A 313 -6.09 24.07 -11.73
N SER A 314 -5.59 25.27 -12.10
CA SER A 314 -4.14 25.51 -12.21
C SER A 314 -3.56 25.61 -10.80
N VAL A 315 -2.66 24.72 -10.44
CA VAL A 315 -2.07 24.63 -9.10
C VAL A 315 -0.55 24.69 -9.19
N GLN A 316 0.01 25.70 -8.53
CA GLN A 316 1.45 25.72 -8.24
C GLN A 316 1.70 24.80 -7.04
N ILE A 317 2.48 23.74 -7.28
CA ILE A 317 2.83 22.76 -6.26
C ILE A 317 4.31 22.82 -5.92
N GLN A 318 4.62 22.66 -4.64
CA GLN A 318 5.96 22.46 -4.11
C GLN A 318 5.94 21.20 -3.24
N LEU A 319 6.78 20.22 -3.58
CA LEU A 319 6.73 18.87 -3.01
C LEU A 319 8.14 18.36 -2.76
N PRO A 320 8.51 17.94 -1.52
CA PRO A 320 9.81 17.32 -1.26
C PRO A 320 9.95 15.99 -2.02
N ARG A 321 11.18 15.57 -2.29
CA ARG A 321 11.49 14.17 -2.60
C ARG A 321 11.48 13.36 -1.31
N TRP A 322 11.16 12.06 -1.40
CA TRP A 322 11.31 11.16 -0.27
C TRP A 322 11.54 9.71 -0.70
N ASP A 323 12.15 8.96 0.21
CA ASP A 323 12.30 7.51 0.14
C ASP A 323 12.19 6.95 1.55
N HIS A 324 11.15 6.15 1.80
CA HIS A 324 11.02 5.48 3.09
C HIS A 324 10.25 4.16 2.99
N ARG A 325 10.36 3.38 4.04
CA ARG A 325 9.71 2.08 4.18
C ARG A 325 9.09 1.94 5.56
N SER A 326 8.10 1.06 5.66
CA SER A 326 7.54 0.62 6.94
C SER A 326 7.19 -0.86 6.88
N SER A 327 7.29 -1.51 8.03
CA SER A 327 6.82 -2.87 8.25
C SER A 327 5.84 -2.87 9.43
N PHE A 328 4.85 -3.74 9.36
CA PHE A 328 3.78 -3.84 10.35
C PHE A 328 3.64 -5.28 10.84
N ASP A 329 3.50 -5.43 12.15
CA ASP A 329 2.88 -6.59 12.75
C ASP A 329 1.36 -6.42 12.68
N LEU A 330 0.75 -7.01 11.65
CA LEU A 330 -0.68 -6.84 11.38
C LEU A 330 -1.57 -7.44 12.47
N ARG A 331 -1.09 -8.38 13.28
CA ARG A 331 -1.89 -8.92 14.39
C ARG A 331 -2.23 -7.82 15.39
N LYS A 332 -1.30 -6.90 15.69
CA LYS A 332 -1.57 -5.73 16.56
C LYS A 332 -2.61 -4.80 15.93
N VAL A 333 -2.52 -4.58 14.63
CA VAL A 333 -3.48 -3.75 13.90
C VAL A 333 -4.87 -4.40 13.92
N PHE A 334 -4.95 -5.72 13.73
CA PHE A 334 -6.22 -6.47 13.79
C PHE A 334 -6.85 -6.45 15.16
N ASP A 335 -6.04 -6.63 16.22
CA ASP A 335 -6.48 -6.53 17.62
C ASP A 335 -7.03 -5.12 17.94
N ALA A 336 -6.29 -4.08 17.54
CA ALA A 336 -6.72 -2.68 17.70
C ALA A 336 -8.01 -2.34 16.92
N LEU A 337 -8.29 -3.05 15.83
CA LEU A 337 -9.55 -2.93 15.08
C LEU A 337 -10.70 -3.71 15.72
N GLY A 338 -10.43 -4.58 16.71
CA GLY A 338 -11.41 -5.44 17.37
C GLY A 338 -11.69 -6.76 16.66
N LEU A 339 -10.76 -7.26 15.82
CA LEU A 339 -10.85 -8.57 15.14
C LEU A 339 -10.40 -9.70 16.10
N GLU A 340 -10.98 -9.74 17.31
CA GLU A 340 -10.57 -10.64 18.38
C GLU A 340 -10.94 -12.09 18.10
N THR A 341 -12.15 -12.35 17.58
CA THR A 341 -12.60 -13.70 17.21
C THR A 341 -11.73 -14.28 16.12
N MET A 342 -11.41 -13.47 15.09
CA MET A 342 -10.52 -13.84 14.00
C MET A 342 -9.14 -14.28 14.49
N LEU A 343 -8.58 -13.57 15.49
CA LEU A 343 -7.25 -13.87 16.02
C LEU A 343 -7.25 -15.04 17.02
N GLY A 344 -8.37 -15.32 17.66
CA GLY A 344 -8.48 -16.33 18.73
C GLY A 344 -9.13 -17.65 18.32
N THR A 345 -9.72 -17.75 17.12
CA THR A 345 -10.42 -18.96 16.70
C THR A 345 -9.45 -20.09 16.30
N THR A 346 -9.88 -21.32 16.54
CA THR A 346 -9.25 -22.55 16.02
C THR A 346 -10.19 -23.35 15.15
N GLU A 347 -11.45 -22.92 15.01
CA GLU A 347 -12.50 -23.70 14.33
C GLU A 347 -13.08 -22.96 13.11
N ASP A 348 -13.15 -21.63 13.16
CA ASP A 348 -13.82 -20.85 12.12
C ASP A 348 -13.07 -20.81 10.78
N PHE A 349 -11.82 -21.29 10.75
CA PHE A 349 -11.01 -21.45 9.53
C PHE A 349 -10.89 -22.91 9.06
N ASN A 350 -11.68 -23.83 9.59
CA ASN A 350 -11.64 -25.24 9.18
C ASN A 350 -11.90 -25.47 7.68
N ASN A 351 -12.51 -24.53 6.97
CA ASN A 351 -12.62 -24.57 5.52
C ASN A 351 -11.29 -24.29 4.79
N ILE A 352 -10.32 -23.69 5.46
CA ILE A 352 -8.95 -23.52 4.97
C ILE A 352 -8.13 -24.73 5.39
N GLN A 353 -7.85 -24.86 6.68
CA GLN A 353 -7.22 -26.04 7.27
C GLN A 353 -7.79 -26.30 8.67
N PRO A 354 -7.96 -27.56 9.08
CA PRO A 354 -8.39 -27.90 10.45
C PRO A 354 -7.47 -27.28 11.51
N GLN A 355 -8.08 -26.68 12.53
CA GLN A 355 -7.39 -26.08 13.68
C GLN A 355 -6.38 -24.94 13.33
N MET A 356 -6.55 -24.33 12.18
CA MET A 356 -5.73 -23.20 11.77
C MET A 356 -5.98 -21.97 12.65
N MET A 357 -4.90 -21.31 13.06
CA MET A 357 -4.92 -20.01 13.72
C MET A 357 -4.06 -19.01 12.92
N ILE A 358 -4.43 -17.74 12.94
CA ILE A 358 -3.58 -16.67 12.43
C ILE A 358 -2.47 -16.38 13.42
N THR A 359 -1.40 -17.16 13.37
CA THR A 359 -0.25 -17.02 14.27
C THR A 359 0.67 -15.88 13.85
N GLN A 360 0.68 -15.55 12.55
CA GLN A 360 1.51 -14.48 12.01
C GLN A 360 0.78 -13.73 10.90
N ALA A 361 0.88 -12.41 10.94
CA ALA A 361 0.41 -11.54 9.87
C ALA A 361 1.32 -10.32 9.77
N ALA A 362 1.85 -10.03 8.59
CA ALA A 362 2.78 -8.93 8.39
C ALA A 362 2.60 -8.26 7.05
N GLN A 363 2.86 -6.95 7.01
CA GLN A 363 2.96 -6.17 5.78
C GLN A 363 4.28 -5.43 5.76
N ALA A 364 4.90 -5.34 4.59
CA ALA A 364 5.98 -4.42 4.33
C ALA A 364 5.67 -3.60 3.08
N ALA A 365 5.91 -2.31 3.16
CA ALA A 365 5.76 -1.38 2.06
C ALA A 365 6.96 -0.43 1.98
N ASN A 366 7.27 0.01 0.77
CA ASN A 366 8.22 1.08 0.54
C ASN A 366 7.72 2.00 -0.57
N ILE A 367 8.15 3.25 -0.53
CA ILE A 367 7.81 4.24 -1.53
C ILE A 367 8.98 5.20 -1.74
N THR A 368 9.31 5.45 -3.00
CA THR A 368 10.26 6.49 -3.41
C THR A 368 9.54 7.45 -4.32
N VAL A 369 9.61 8.75 -4.07
CA VAL A 369 8.99 9.81 -4.88
C VAL A 369 10.03 10.83 -5.30
N ALA A 370 10.10 11.06 -6.61
CA ALA A 370 11.05 11.97 -7.23
C ALA A 370 10.42 12.66 -8.47
N GLU A 371 11.20 13.46 -9.20
CA GLU A 371 10.74 14.32 -10.29
C GLU A 371 10.03 13.58 -11.42
N LYS A 372 10.46 12.35 -11.73
CA LYS A 372 9.90 11.59 -12.84
C LYS A 372 8.66 10.77 -12.47
N GLY A 373 8.50 10.46 -11.16
CA GLY A 373 7.40 9.59 -10.71
C GLY A 373 7.63 8.96 -9.34
N THR A 374 6.92 7.89 -9.10
CA THR A 374 7.15 6.97 -7.99
C THR A 374 8.05 5.83 -8.45
N ILE A 375 9.02 5.47 -7.61
CA ILE A 375 10.21 4.68 -7.96
C ILE A 375 11.00 5.38 -9.08
N ALA A 376 11.82 6.35 -8.69
CA ALA A 376 12.74 7.05 -9.57
C ALA A 376 13.98 7.46 -8.79
N ALA A 377 15.14 6.97 -9.19
CA ALA A 377 16.44 7.49 -8.77
C ALA A 377 17.11 8.16 -9.98
N ALA A 378 17.74 9.34 -9.75
CA ALA A 378 18.63 10.07 -10.66
C ALA A 378 18.09 10.79 -11.90
N VAL A 379 18.80 11.88 -12.19
CA VAL A 379 18.50 13.03 -13.08
C VAL A 379 18.85 12.74 -14.53
N THR A 380 17.91 12.99 -15.45
CA THR A 380 18.22 13.23 -16.86
C THR A 380 17.48 14.48 -17.35
N GLN A 381 18.23 15.42 -17.94
CA GLN A 381 17.74 16.72 -18.41
C GLN A 381 16.75 16.60 -19.56
N ILE A 382 15.61 17.31 -19.44
CA ILE A 382 14.74 17.64 -20.59
C ILE A 382 14.61 19.16 -20.60
N ASN A 383 15.13 19.81 -21.64
CA ASN A 383 15.05 21.25 -21.80
C ASN A 383 13.83 21.62 -22.66
N GLY A 384 12.90 22.41 -22.09
CA GLY A 384 11.84 23.08 -22.81
C GLY A 384 11.89 24.59 -22.55
N MET A 385 11.86 25.44 -23.58
CA MET A 385 11.76 26.89 -23.43
C MET A 385 10.32 27.34 -23.55
N ALA A 386 9.79 27.97 -22.51
CA ALA A 386 8.51 28.69 -22.58
C ALA A 386 8.76 30.09 -23.17
N THR A 387 7.94 30.50 -24.14
CA THR A 387 8.06 31.79 -24.87
C THR A 387 7.10 32.89 -24.39
N SER A 388 6.30 32.65 -23.34
CA SER A 388 5.44 33.65 -22.71
C SER A 388 5.35 33.41 -21.19
N ALA A 389 5.15 34.46 -20.42
CA ALA A 389 4.89 34.34 -18.99
C ALA A 389 3.59 33.53 -18.79
N PRO A 390 3.59 32.47 -17.98
CA PRO A 390 2.37 31.75 -17.65
C PRO A 390 1.38 32.66 -16.91
N PRO A 391 0.06 32.42 -17.05
CA PRO A 391 -0.94 33.08 -16.21
C PRO A 391 -0.68 32.75 -14.73
N GLU A 392 -1.09 33.64 -13.84
CA GLU A 392 -0.98 33.36 -12.40
C GLU A 392 -1.77 32.09 -12.02
N PRO A 393 -1.21 31.22 -11.19
CA PRO A 393 -1.88 29.98 -10.76
C PRO A 393 -3.15 30.31 -9.96
N GLU A 394 -4.20 29.54 -10.18
CA GLU A 394 -5.46 29.69 -9.44
C GLU A 394 -5.32 29.33 -7.96
N ARG A 395 -4.40 28.40 -7.66
CA ARG A 395 -4.11 27.89 -6.33
C ARG A 395 -2.62 27.64 -6.15
N THR A 396 -2.16 27.73 -4.88
CA THR A 396 -0.78 27.40 -4.48
C THR A 396 -0.82 26.48 -3.27
N ILE A 397 -0.03 25.40 -3.31
CA ILE A 397 0.14 24.48 -2.20
C ILE A 397 1.62 24.12 -2.04
N HIS A 398 2.15 24.33 -0.84
CA HIS A 398 3.51 23.97 -0.45
C HIS A 398 3.44 22.86 0.59
N PHE A 399 4.06 21.71 0.29
CA PHE A 399 4.21 20.59 1.22
C PHE A 399 5.52 20.79 2.00
N ASP A 400 5.51 21.76 2.90
CA ASP A 400 6.63 22.26 3.69
C ASP A 400 6.60 21.81 5.17
N ARG A 401 5.70 20.89 5.49
CA ARG A 401 5.47 20.31 6.82
C ARG A 401 4.79 18.96 6.68
N PRO A 402 4.59 18.18 7.77
CA PRO A 402 3.98 16.84 7.69
C PRO A 402 2.68 16.82 6.92
N PHE A 403 2.56 15.84 6.01
CA PHE A 403 1.40 15.67 5.16
C PHE A 403 1.06 14.19 4.97
N HIS A 404 -0.18 13.91 4.56
CA HIS A 404 -0.62 12.59 4.18
C HIS A 404 -0.61 12.42 2.66
N TYR A 405 -0.36 11.20 2.21
CA TYR A 405 -0.44 10.86 0.81
C TYR A 405 -1.15 9.51 0.59
N GLN A 406 -1.76 9.34 -0.59
CA GLN A 406 -2.37 8.10 -1.03
C GLN A 406 -2.06 7.88 -2.50
N ILE A 407 -1.81 6.63 -2.92
CA ILE A 407 -1.86 6.25 -4.33
C ILE A 407 -3.18 5.55 -4.57
N ILE A 408 -3.99 6.13 -5.45
CA ILE A 408 -5.38 5.69 -5.69
C ILE A 408 -5.50 5.20 -7.13
N HIS A 409 -6.05 4.01 -7.30
CA HIS A 409 -6.49 3.53 -8.60
C HIS A 409 -7.79 4.25 -8.99
N VAL A 410 -7.75 5.08 -10.02
CA VAL A 410 -8.85 6.01 -10.38
C VAL A 410 -10.13 5.26 -10.72
N GLU A 411 -10.02 4.14 -11.43
CA GLU A 411 -11.16 3.37 -11.91
C GLU A 411 -11.97 2.71 -10.79
N SER A 412 -11.31 2.17 -9.76
CA SER A 412 -11.99 1.54 -8.60
C SER A 412 -12.18 2.47 -7.42
N GLY A 413 -11.47 3.61 -7.38
CA GLY A 413 -11.40 4.50 -6.22
C GLY A 413 -10.64 3.90 -5.02
N LEU A 414 -9.99 2.74 -5.19
CA LEU A 414 -9.31 2.03 -4.12
C LEU A 414 -7.97 2.68 -3.79
N PRO A 415 -7.71 3.09 -2.52
CA PRO A 415 -6.39 3.52 -2.09
C PRO A 415 -5.47 2.30 -1.96
N LEU A 416 -4.49 2.22 -2.85
CA LEU A 416 -3.50 1.14 -2.86
C LEU A 416 -2.39 1.39 -1.84
N PHE A 417 -1.91 2.63 -1.76
CA PHE A 417 -0.98 3.07 -0.72
C PHE A 417 -1.60 4.21 0.08
N LEU A 418 -1.20 4.29 1.33
CA LEU A 418 -1.53 5.37 2.24
C LEU A 418 -0.37 5.57 3.20
N GLY A 419 0.02 6.82 3.42
CA GLY A 419 1.14 7.12 4.29
C GLY A 419 1.15 8.53 4.82
N THR A 420 2.11 8.77 5.70
CA THR A 420 2.44 10.06 6.27
C THR A 420 3.91 10.37 6.01
N MET A 421 4.16 11.55 5.48
CA MET A 421 5.47 12.16 5.39
C MET A 421 5.64 13.09 6.58
N ALA A 422 6.50 12.71 7.52
CA ALA A 422 6.79 13.44 8.75
C ALA A 422 8.17 14.11 8.71
N ASP A 423 9.11 13.48 8.01
CA ASP A 423 10.49 13.92 7.83
C ASP A 423 11.05 13.34 6.51
N PRO A 424 11.34 14.15 5.50
CA PRO A 424 11.78 13.68 4.18
C PRO A 424 13.27 13.30 4.08
N ARG A 425 14.01 13.27 5.20
CA ARG A 425 15.43 12.84 5.24
C ARG A 425 15.61 11.35 5.11
#